data_0e22cd653a59d1f2fd6a1b7711d36c1e
#
_entry.id   0e22cd653a59d1f2fd6a1b7711d36c1e
#
_cell.length_a   1.000
_cell.length_b   1.000
_cell.length_c   1.000
_cell.angle_alpha   90.00
_cell.angle_beta   90.00
_cell.angle_gamma   90.00
#
_symmetry.space_group_name_H-M   'P 1'
#
loop_
_entity.id
_entity.type
_entity.pdbx_description
1 polymer ?
#
loop_
_entity_poly.entity_id
_entity_poly.type
_entity_poly.pdbx_seq_one_letter_code
_entity_poly.pdbx_strand_id
1 'polypeptide(L)'
;RSLLDISVSIGGRFVQEQRSAIYSRIDRGSTVRISDVAVLPKADALLELSERVISSFTVQIYSGEEVLLSREYDLELMAFDQWLGTQILPQCLASFVVPNQPAVGRMVVKASALLKQMTGASAFVEYQDGDPNTVVEQVSAIFAALHQEGIIYRAVPASYEAIGQRITLADQVLESYQGNCIELTLLMASVLEAVGINSGVVIMRGHAFLGVWLSEVCYRQSICDDASFLEKACSDGIS
;
A
#
# COMPACT_ATOMS: atom_id res chain seq x y z
N ARG A 1 -41.08 22.01 -17.48
CA ARG A 1 -40.73 22.72 -16.24
C ARG A 1 -39.23 22.64 -16.09
N SER A 2 -38.56 23.77 -15.81
CA SER A 2 -37.15 23.78 -15.49
C SER A 2 -36.99 23.28 -14.05
N LEU A 3 -35.84 22.64 -13.75
CA LEU A 3 -35.46 22.24 -12.39
C LEU A 3 -34.57 23.33 -11.78
N LEU A 4 -34.78 23.62 -10.50
CA LEU A 4 -34.07 24.66 -9.76
C LEU A 4 -33.33 24.07 -8.56
N ASP A 5 -32.20 24.70 -8.22
CA ASP A 5 -31.41 24.34 -7.03
C ASP A 5 -31.09 22.85 -6.94
N ILE A 6 -30.47 22.35 -8.00
CA ILE A 6 -30.10 20.93 -8.09
C ILE A 6 -28.93 20.63 -7.17
N SER A 7 -29.14 19.67 -6.28
CA SER A 7 -28.08 19.13 -5.42
C SER A 7 -28.03 17.62 -5.48
N VAL A 8 -26.86 17.07 -5.20
CA VAL A 8 -26.62 15.63 -5.06
C VAL A 8 -26.19 15.33 -3.63
N SER A 9 -26.86 14.36 -3.02
CA SER A 9 -26.48 13.81 -1.71
C SER A 9 -25.98 12.38 -1.91
N ILE A 10 -24.88 12.07 -1.22
CA ILE A 10 -24.33 10.72 -1.10
C ILE A 10 -24.20 10.38 0.37
N GLY A 11 -24.52 9.16 0.75
CA GLY A 11 -24.38 8.70 2.14
C GLY A 11 -24.50 7.19 2.26
N GLY A 12 -23.97 6.65 3.34
CA GLY A 12 -24.01 5.24 3.65
C GLY A 12 -23.25 4.88 4.93
N ARG A 13 -23.31 3.62 5.34
CA ARG A 13 -22.61 3.16 6.53
C ARG A 13 -21.10 3.46 6.45
N PHE A 14 -20.48 3.17 5.33
CA PHE A 14 -19.03 3.32 5.12
C PHE A 14 -18.65 4.54 4.24
N VAL A 15 -19.65 5.33 3.85
CA VAL A 15 -19.48 6.51 2.99
C VAL A 15 -19.89 7.74 3.78
N GLN A 16 -19.07 8.80 3.69
CA GLN A 16 -19.35 10.07 4.34
C GLN A 16 -20.62 10.69 3.75
N GLU A 17 -21.48 11.17 4.62
CA GLU A 17 -22.66 11.93 4.19
C GLU A 17 -22.21 13.30 3.66
N GLN A 18 -22.63 13.60 2.46
CA GLN A 18 -22.38 14.87 1.82
C GLN A 18 -23.55 15.27 0.93
N ARG A 19 -23.82 16.58 0.89
CA ARG A 19 -24.76 17.17 -0.05
C ARG A 19 -24.08 18.34 -0.75
N SER A 20 -23.99 18.28 -2.07
CA SER A 20 -23.34 19.30 -2.88
C SER A 20 -24.34 19.95 -3.82
N ALA A 21 -24.43 21.27 -3.77
CA ALA A 21 -25.17 22.05 -4.77
C ALA A 21 -24.39 22.02 -6.10
N ILE A 22 -25.04 21.59 -7.16
CA ILE A 22 -24.40 21.38 -8.46
C ILE A 22 -24.80 22.45 -9.46
N TYR A 23 -26.10 22.76 -9.58
CA TYR A 23 -26.63 23.75 -10.50
C TYR A 23 -27.78 24.53 -9.87
N SER A 24 -27.82 25.84 -10.13
CA SER A 24 -28.95 26.67 -9.75
C SER A 24 -30.18 26.44 -10.65
N ARG A 25 -29.95 26.03 -11.91
CA ARG A 25 -31.04 25.80 -12.87
C ARG A 25 -30.64 24.82 -13.96
N ILE A 26 -31.55 23.91 -14.31
CA ILE A 26 -31.46 23.04 -15.51
C ILE A 26 -32.76 23.24 -16.32
N ASP A 27 -32.61 23.62 -17.59
CA ASP A 27 -33.76 23.88 -18.46
C ASP A 27 -34.30 22.58 -19.05
N ARG A 28 -35.57 22.62 -19.45
CA ARG A 28 -36.26 21.51 -20.07
C ARG A 28 -35.57 21.08 -21.38
N GLY A 29 -35.30 19.77 -21.49
CA GLY A 29 -34.63 19.18 -22.65
C GLY A 29 -33.10 19.25 -22.61
N SER A 30 -32.51 19.88 -21.59
CA SER A 30 -31.08 19.89 -21.39
C SER A 30 -30.60 18.58 -20.76
N THR A 31 -29.40 18.15 -21.15
CA THR A 31 -28.67 17.06 -20.49
C THR A 31 -27.42 17.64 -19.81
N VAL A 32 -27.24 17.32 -18.54
CA VAL A 32 -26.10 17.79 -17.77
C VAL A 32 -25.35 16.56 -17.23
N ARG A 33 -24.02 16.58 -17.38
CA ARG A 33 -23.14 15.59 -16.78
C ARG A 33 -22.54 16.15 -15.48
N ILE A 34 -22.70 15.42 -14.39
CA ILE A 34 -22.09 15.75 -13.10
C ILE A 34 -20.85 14.89 -12.95
N SER A 35 -19.68 15.51 -12.88
CA SER A 35 -18.38 14.83 -12.78
C SER A 35 -17.69 15.01 -11.43
N ASP A 36 -18.11 16.01 -10.64
CA ASP A 36 -17.37 16.47 -9.46
C ASP A 36 -17.98 15.95 -8.14
N VAL A 37 -18.62 14.77 -8.21
CA VAL A 37 -19.20 14.13 -7.03
C VAL A 37 -18.33 12.92 -6.67
N ALA A 38 -17.63 13.02 -5.55
CA ALA A 38 -16.78 11.97 -5.04
C ALA A 38 -17.50 11.13 -3.98
N VAL A 39 -17.32 9.81 -4.04
CA VAL A 39 -17.72 8.89 -2.96
C VAL A 39 -16.55 8.84 -1.96
N LEU A 40 -16.71 9.49 -0.82
CA LEU A 40 -15.66 9.56 0.20
C LEU A 40 -15.89 8.49 1.28
N PRO A 41 -14.94 7.58 1.50
CA PRO A 41 -15.08 6.58 2.54
C PRO A 41 -14.90 7.19 3.95
N LYS A 42 -15.50 6.56 4.96
CA LYS A 42 -15.26 6.85 6.37
C LYS A 42 -14.02 6.09 6.82
N ALA A 43 -12.90 6.79 7.02
CA ALA A 43 -11.63 6.16 7.36
C ALA A 43 -11.71 5.27 8.61
N ASP A 44 -12.31 5.75 9.68
CA ASP A 44 -12.45 5.00 10.94
C ASP A 44 -13.21 3.67 10.74
N ALA A 45 -14.29 3.70 9.95
CA ALA A 45 -15.07 2.50 9.67
C ALA A 45 -14.32 1.50 8.80
N LEU A 46 -13.40 1.97 7.92
CA LEU A 46 -12.56 1.09 7.10
C LEU A 46 -11.44 0.44 7.92
N LEU A 47 -10.86 1.14 8.89
CA LEU A 47 -9.81 0.60 9.76
C LEU A 47 -10.31 -0.54 10.67
N GLU A 48 -11.61 -0.60 10.95
CA GLU A 48 -12.25 -1.66 11.73
C GLU A 48 -12.62 -2.90 10.90
N LEU A 49 -12.48 -2.84 9.57
CA LEU A 49 -12.84 -3.96 8.70
C LEU A 49 -11.79 -5.08 8.77
N SER A 50 -12.04 -6.06 9.59
CA SER A 50 -11.22 -7.29 9.67
C SER A 50 -11.62 -8.36 8.64
N GLU A 51 -12.79 -8.23 8.00
CA GLU A 51 -13.30 -9.15 6.99
C GLU A 51 -13.92 -8.40 5.81
N ARG A 52 -14.06 -9.10 4.68
CA ARG A 52 -14.79 -8.59 3.51
C ARG A 52 -16.26 -8.35 3.86
N VAL A 53 -16.76 -7.17 3.54
CA VAL A 53 -18.15 -6.77 3.80
C VAL A 53 -18.80 -6.29 2.51
N ILE A 54 -20.01 -6.78 2.24
CA ILE A 54 -20.90 -6.22 1.23
C ILE A 54 -21.82 -5.22 1.92
N SER A 55 -21.82 -4.00 1.44
CA SER A 55 -22.62 -2.89 1.95
C SER A 55 -23.24 -2.13 0.77
N SER A 56 -23.87 -1.01 1.04
CA SER A 56 -24.39 -0.13 0.01
C SER A 56 -24.22 1.34 0.39
N PHE A 57 -24.34 2.20 -0.63
CA PHE A 57 -24.48 3.64 -0.45
C PHE A 57 -25.60 4.17 -1.33
N THR A 58 -26.24 5.24 -0.88
CA THR A 58 -27.36 5.87 -1.58
C THR A 58 -26.91 7.17 -2.26
N VAL A 59 -27.33 7.37 -3.48
CA VAL A 59 -27.19 8.63 -4.20
C VAL A 59 -28.58 9.21 -4.42
N GLN A 60 -28.78 10.46 -3.97
CA GLN A 60 -30.03 11.17 -4.13
C GLN A 60 -29.82 12.47 -4.89
N ILE A 61 -30.74 12.77 -5.81
CA ILE A 61 -30.76 14.03 -6.55
C ILE A 61 -32.00 14.81 -6.11
N TYR A 62 -31.78 16.07 -5.79
CA TYR A 62 -32.81 16.97 -5.31
C TYR A 62 -33.04 18.15 -6.26
N SER A 63 -34.25 18.70 -6.25
CA SER A 63 -34.56 20.06 -6.72
C SER A 63 -35.15 20.82 -5.55
N GLY A 64 -34.37 21.73 -4.97
CA GLY A 64 -34.68 22.30 -3.66
C GLY A 64 -34.71 21.21 -2.58
N GLU A 65 -35.88 21.04 -1.93
CA GLU A 65 -36.10 19.97 -0.93
C GLU A 65 -36.79 18.71 -1.52
N GLU A 66 -37.19 18.75 -2.79
CA GLU A 66 -37.85 17.62 -3.46
C GLU A 66 -36.83 16.60 -3.93
N VAL A 67 -36.99 15.32 -3.54
CA VAL A 67 -36.18 14.21 -4.03
C VAL A 67 -36.65 13.82 -5.42
N LEU A 68 -35.82 14.04 -6.44
CA LEU A 68 -36.11 13.67 -7.83
C LEU A 68 -35.73 12.23 -8.15
N LEU A 69 -34.65 11.77 -7.52
CA LEU A 69 -34.11 10.42 -7.72
C LEU A 69 -33.44 9.95 -6.43
N SER A 70 -33.68 8.70 -6.08
CA SER A 70 -32.92 7.98 -5.06
C SER A 70 -32.50 6.63 -5.62
N ARG A 71 -31.21 6.32 -5.58
CA ARG A 71 -30.67 5.04 -6.01
C ARG A 71 -29.65 4.52 -4.99
N GLU A 72 -29.73 3.24 -4.77
CA GLU A 72 -28.78 2.48 -3.97
C GLU A 72 -27.79 1.75 -4.88
N TYR A 73 -26.53 1.73 -4.49
CA TYR A 73 -25.46 1.05 -5.19
C TYR A 73 -24.74 0.13 -4.23
N ASP A 74 -24.43 -1.06 -4.70
CA ASP A 74 -23.63 -2.02 -3.93
C ASP A 74 -22.19 -1.52 -3.78
N LEU A 75 -21.63 -1.76 -2.61
CA LEU A 75 -20.27 -1.43 -2.23
C LEU A 75 -19.63 -2.65 -1.59
N GLU A 76 -18.62 -3.17 -2.26
CA GLU A 76 -17.80 -4.23 -1.72
C GLU A 76 -16.55 -3.64 -1.07
N LEU A 77 -16.36 -3.96 0.21
CA LEU A 77 -15.25 -3.49 1.03
C LEU A 77 -14.38 -4.66 1.42
N MET A 78 -13.08 -4.49 1.28
CA MET A 78 -12.08 -5.47 1.70
C MET A 78 -11.61 -5.16 3.13
N ALA A 79 -11.12 -6.19 3.82
CA ALA A 79 -10.42 -5.98 5.08
C ALA A 79 -9.22 -5.03 4.88
N PHE A 80 -8.86 -4.29 5.93
CA PHE A 80 -7.78 -3.29 5.85
C PHE A 80 -6.41 -3.90 5.48
N ASP A 81 -6.22 -5.18 5.79
CA ASP A 81 -5.02 -5.97 5.53
C ASP A 81 -5.12 -6.87 4.28
N GLN A 82 -6.15 -6.67 3.45
CA GLN A 82 -6.36 -7.43 2.21
C GLN A 82 -5.73 -6.73 1.02
N TRP A 83 -4.66 -7.29 0.48
CA TRP A 83 -4.17 -6.93 -0.84
C TRP A 83 -4.94 -7.68 -1.92
N LEU A 84 -5.36 -6.98 -2.98
CA LEU A 84 -6.20 -7.56 -4.05
C LEU A 84 -5.43 -8.41 -5.07
N GLY A 85 -4.10 -8.50 -4.91
CA GLY A 85 -3.25 -9.33 -5.75
C GLY A 85 -2.74 -8.65 -7.02
N THR A 86 -2.05 -9.45 -7.83
CA THR A 86 -1.35 -8.97 -9.02
C THR A 86 -2.27 -8.57 -10.17
N GLN A 87 -3.51 -9.07 -10.20
CA GLN A 87 -4.47 -8.81 -11.26
C GLN A 87 -5.29 -7.53 -11.04
N ILE A 88 -5.46 -7.11 -9.79
CA ILE A 88 -6.27 -5.95 -9.42
C ILE A 88 -5.42 -5.03 -8.56
N LEU A 89 -5.06 -3.86 -9.08
CA LEU A 89 -4.29 -2.84 -8.37
C LEU A 89 -3.01 -3.38 -7.68
N PRO A 90 -2.10 -4.05 -8.42
CA PRO A 90 -0.89 -4.62 -7.84
C PRO A 90 -0.04 -3.60 -7.08
N GLN A 91 -0.03 -2.33 -7.52
CA GLN A 91 0.68 -1.22 -6.85
C GLN A 91 0.21 -0.96 -5.42
N CYS A 92 -1.00 -1.37 -5.05
CA CYS A 92 -1.49 -1.24 -3.67
C CYS A 92 -0.68 -2.08 -2.67
N LEU A 93 0.16 -3.01 -3.14
CA LEU A 93 1.08 -3.72 -2.26
C LEU A 93 2.05 -2.76 -1.55
N ALA A 94 2.43 -1.67 -2.18
CA ALA A 94 3.31 -0.66 -1.57
C ALA A 94 2.70 -0.01 -0.31
N SER A 95 1.37 0.00 -0.15
CA SER A 95 0.73 0.54 1.06
C SER A 95 0.98 -0.30 2.32
N PHE A 96 1.49 -1.51 2.17
CA PHE A 96 1.90 -2.38 3.28
C PHE A 96 3.37 -2.20 3.68
N VAL A 97 4.12 -1.36 2.98
CA VAL A 97 5.43 -0.87 3.43
C VAL A 97 5.19 0.27 4.40
N VAL A 98 5.53 0.08 5.66
CA VAL A 98 5.12 0.95 6.79
C VAL A 98 6.34 1.42 7.61
N PRO A 99 7.21 2.27 7.03
CA PRO A 99 8.51 2.63 7.62
C PRO A 99 8.39 3.36 8.97
N ASN A 100 7.26 4.03 9.22
CA ASN A 100 7.05 4.85 10.41
C ASN A 100 6.46 4.09 11.61
N GLN A 101 6.26 2.77 11.50
CA GLN A 101 5.80 1.99 12.65
C GLN A 101 6.86 1.90 13.75
N PRO A 102 6.49 2.02 15.04
CA PRO A 102 7.43 1.91 16.15
C PRO A 102 8.23 0.60 16.18
N ALA A 103 7.64 -0.50 15.71
CA ALA A 103 8.31 -1.79 15.60
C ALA A 103 9.45 -1.74 14.56
N VAL A 104 9.23 -1.08 13.43
CA VAL A 104 10.25 -0.85 12.39
C VAL A 104 11.39 0.02 12.94
N GLY A 105 11.07 1.09 13.66
CA GLY A 105 12.08 1.93 14.33
C GLY A 105 12.96 1.14 15.30
N ARG A 106 12.40 0.20 16.06
CA ARG A 106 13.20 -0.69 16.93
C ARG A 106 14.16 -1.58 16.12
N MET A 107 13.74 -2.04 14.94
CA MET A 107 14.61 -2.81 14.04
C MET A 107 15.75 -1.97 13.47
N VAL A 108 15.48 -0.71 13.11
CA VAL A 108 16.54 0.23 12.67
C VAL A 108 17.61 0.41 13.78
N VAL A 109 17.21 0.54 15.05
CA VAL A 109 18.15 0.66 16.18
C VAL A 109 19.00 -0.61 16.32
N LYS A 110 18.41 -1.81 16.21
CA LYS A 110 19.15 -3.07 16.24
C LYS A 110 20.12 -3.20 15.06
N ALA A 111 19.66 -2.87 13.86
CA ALA A 111 20.49 -2.89 12.66
C ALA A 111 21.66 -1.90 12.74
N SER A 112 21.45 -0.70 13.30
CA SER A 112 22.51 0.29 13.54
C SER A 112 23.60 -0.25 14.48
N ALA A 113 23.22 -0.97 15.53
CA ALA A 113 24.17 -1.60 16.44
C ALA A 113 25.00 -2.70 15.74
N LEU A 114 24.38 -3.50 14.87
CA LEU A 114 25.07 -4.51 14.07
C LEU A 114 25.97 -3.88 13.01
N LEU A 115 25.50 -2.85 12.33
CA LEU A 115 26.31 -2.09 11.36
C LEU A 115 27.59 -1.58 12.01
N LYS A 116 27.48 -1.03 13.24
CA LYS A 116 28.65 -0.60 14.00
C LYS A 116 29.63 -1.73 14.31
N GLN A 117 29.14 -2.92 14.60
CA GLN A 117 30.00 -4.09 14.82
C GLN A 117 30.70 -4.55 13.56
N MET A 118 30.05 -4.44 12.40
CA MET A 118 30.55 -4.88 11.09
C MET A 118 31.55 -3.89 10.49
N THR A 119 31.27 -2.59 10.58
CA THR A 119 31.96 -1.54 9.83
C THR A 119 32.65 -0.50 10.72
N GLY A 120 32.31 -0.44 12.00
CA GLY A 120 32.73 0.63 12.90
C GLY A 120 31.82 1.87 12.90
N ALA A 121 30.96 2.04 11.88
CA ALA A 121 30.01 3.15 11.76
C ALA A 121 28.59 2.70 12.09
N SER A 122 27.85 3.48 12.88
CA SER A 122 26.48 3.16 13.28
C SER A 122 25.41 3.91 12.50
N ALA A 123 25.81 4.91 11.69
CA ALA A 123 24.90 5.70 10.89
C ALA A 123 24.62 5.02 9.56
N PHE A 124 23.33 4.95 9.20
CA PHE A 124 22.94 4.65 7.83
C PHE A 124 23.16 5.90 6.98
N VAL A 125 24.02 5.79 5.97
CA VAL A 125 24.41 6.90 5.08
C VAL A 125 23.76 6.77 3.70
N GLU A 126 22.95 5.75 3.53
CA GLU A 126 22.21 5.50 2.27
C GLU A 126 23.17 5.40 1.08
N TYR A 127 23.06 6.35 0.15
CA TYR A 127 23.86 6.45 -1.08
C TYR A 127 24.87 7.61 -1.04
N GLN A 128 25.08 8.26 0.11
CA GLN A 128 25.82 9.54 0.18
C GLN A 128 27.29 9.44 -0.19
N ASP A 129 27.93 8.30 0.01
CA ASP A 129 29.33 8.08 -0.35
C ASP A 129 29.52 7.55 -1.81
N GLY A 130 28.43 7.18 -2.47
CA GLY A 130 28.44 6.66 -3.83
C GLY A 130 29.04 5.26 -3.97
N ASP A 131 29.37 4.56 -2.87
CA ASP A 131 29.91 3.20 -2.90
C ASP A 131 28.80 2.15 -2.76
N PRO A 132 28.54 1.32 -3.78
CA PRO A 132 27.57 0.23 -3.69
C PRO A 132 27.84 -0.75 -2.54
N ASN A 133 29.09 -0.94 -2.13
CA ASN A 133 29.44 -1.84 -1.02
C ASN A 133 28.93 -1.30 0.32
N THR A 134 28.91 0.01 0.52
CA THR A 134 28.32 0.62 1.70
C THR A 134 26.83 0.30 1.80
N VAL A 135 26.12 0.33 0.68
CA VAL A 135 24.69 -0.08 0.66
C VAL A 135 24.55 -1.56 1.02
N VAL A 136 25.39 -2.43 0.46
CA VAL A 136 25.40 -3.87 0.78
C VAL A 136 25.64 -4.12 2.28
N GLU A 137 26.58 -3.39 2.90
CA GLU A 137 26.86 -3.48 4.34
C GLU A 137 25.66 -3.06 5.18
N GLN A 138 25.00 -1.96 4.81
CA GLN A 138 23.79 -1.47 5.48
C GLN A 138 22.64 -2.47 5.37
N VAL A 139 22.39 -3.01 4.16
CA VAL A 139 21.38 -4.05 3.91
C VAL A 139 21.69 -5.32 4.70
N SER A 140 22.96 -5.72 4.75
CA SER A 140 23.40 -6.90 5.49
C SER A 140 23.17 -6.75 6.99
N ALA A 141 23.40 -5.56 7.56
CA ALA A 141 23.12 -5.27 8.97
C ALA A 141 21.62 -5.33 9.28
N ILE A 142 20.75 -4.83 8.36
CA ILE A 142 19.29 -4.93 8.48
C ILE A 142 18.85 -6.39 8.43
N PHE A 143 19.35 -7.16 7.46
CA PHE A 143 19.04 -8.58 7.33
C PHE A 143 19.48 -9.35 8.59
N ALA A 144 20.67 -9.09 9.11
CA ALA A 144 21.17 -9.73 10.32
C ALA A 144 20.31 -9.39 11.54
N ALA A 145 19.83 -8.13 11.65
CA ALA A 145 18.93 -7.72 12.72
C ALA A 145 17.59 -8.48 12.65
N LEU A 146 16.99 -8.60 11.48
CA LEU A 146 15.76 -9.36 11.28
C LEU A 146 15.97 -10.86 11.53
N HIS A 147 17.10 -11.42 11.10
CA HIS A 147 17.44 -12.82 11.36
C HIS A 147 17.56 -13.13 12.85
N GLN A 148 18.11 -12.19 13.64
CA GLN A 148 18.23 -12.35 15.11
C GLN A 148 16.90 -12.33 15.84
N GLU A 149 15.80 -11.83 15.22
CA GLU A 149 14.46 -11.90 15.81
C GLU A 149 13.92 -13.33 15.87
N GLY A 150 14.52 -14.27 15.14
CA GLY A 150 14.09 -15.67 15.17
C GLY A 150 12.71 -15.89 14.52
N ILE A 151 12.36 -15.08 13.54
CA ILE A 151 11.06 -15.17 12.84
C ILE A 151 10.98 -16.48 12.09
N ILE A 152 9.93 -17.25 12.37
CA ILE A 152 9.67 -18.54 11.75
C ILE A 152 8.97 -18.34 10.41
N TYR A 153 9.51 -18.91 9.34
CA TYR A 153 8.86 -18.90 8.04
C TYR A 153 7.59 -19.75 8.05
N ARG A 154 6.47 -19.13 7.72
CA ARG A 154 5.18 -19.79 7.61
C ARG A 154 4.87 -20.09 6.13
N ALA A 155 4.92 -21.35 5.74
CA ALA A 155 4.52 -21.77 4.41
C ALA A 155 2.98 -21.69 4.28
N VAL A 156 2.50 -20.69 3.55
CA VAL A 156 1.09 -20.54 3.22
C VAL A 156 0.96 -20.59 1.70
N PRO A 157 -0.06 -21.29 1.15
CA PRO A 157 -0.30 -21.26 -0.28
C PRO A 157 -0.47 -19.82 -0.77
N ALA A 158 0.31 -19.43 -1.76
CA ALA A 158 0.18 -18.11 -2.37
C ALA A 158 -1.15 -18.00 -3.11
N SER A 159 -1.95 -16.98 -2.79
CA SER A 159 -3.26 -16.74 -3.39
C SER A 159 -3.34 -15.44 -4.18
N TYR A 160 -2.27 -14.66 -4.18
CA TYR A 160 -2.25 -13.32 -4.74
C TYR A 160 -2.45 -13.25 -6.27
N GLU A 161 -2.29 -14.35 -6.99
CA GLU A 161 -2.58 -14.41 -8.44
C GLU A 161 -4.07 -14.57 -8.74
N ALA A 162 -4.84 -15.17 -7.83
CA ALA A 162 -6.22 -15.57 -8.09
C ALA A 162 -7.26 -14.70 -7.36
N ILE A 163 -7.09 -14.49 -6.06
CA ILE A 163 -8.12 -13.87 -5.20
C ILE A 163 -7.56 -12.78 -4.27
N GLY A 164 -6.29 -12.44 -4.43
CA GLY A 164 -5.57 -11.59 -3.49
C GLY A 164 -5.14 -12.35 -2.22
N GLN A 165 -4.51 -11.64 -1.30
CA GLN A 165 -3.93 -12.23 -0.09
C GLN A 165 -4.06 -11.28 1.11
N ARG A 166 -4.30 -11.87 2.29
CA ARG A 166 -4.16 -11.17 3.57
C ARG A 166 -2.66 -10.96 3.85
N ILE A 167 -2.34 -9.78 4.31
CA ILE A 167 -0.95 -9.36 4.61
C ILE A 167 -0.87 -9.05 6.11
N THR A 168 -0.08 -9.81 6.83
CA THR A 168 0.25 -9.49 8.21
C THR A 168 1.22 -8.29 8.22
N LEU A 169 0.86 -7.23 8.92
CA LEU A 169 1.67 -6.00 8.97
C LEU A 169 2.99 -6.23 9.73
N ALA A 170 3.97 -5.35 9.50
CA ALA A 170 5.33 -5.49 10.04
C ALA A 170 5.39 -5.63 11.56
N ASP A 171 4.58 -4.87 12.29
CA ASP A 171 4.47 -4.96 13.77
C ASP A 171 3.93 -6.32 14.21
N GLN A 172 2.90 -6.82 13.56
CA GLN A 172 2.29 -8.12 13.85
C GLN A 172 3.21 -9.30 13.52
N VAL A 173 4.01 -9.19 12.43
CA VAL A 173 5.04 -10.19 12.09
C VAL A 173 6.09 -10.25 13.19
N LEU A 174 6.55 -9.09 13.67
CA LEU A 174 7.53 -9.00 14.76
C LEU A 174 6.98 -9.45 16.12
N GLU A 175 5.68 -9.24 16.38
CA GLU A 175 5.02 -9.68 17.63
C GLU A 175 4.73 -11.17 17.64
N SER A 176 4.30 -11.74 16.50
CA SER A 176 3.97 -13.16 16.40
C SER A 176 5.17 -14.06 16.10
N TYR A 177 6.30 -13.47 15.72
CA TYR A 177 7.51 -14.18 15.26
C TYR A 177 7.22 -15.15 14.10
N GLN A 178 6.27 -14.81 13.22
CA GLN A 178 5.90 -15.61 12.06
C GLN A 178 5.62 -14.72 10.85
N GLY A 179 6.03 -15.20 9.66
CA GLY A 179 5.71 -14.54 8.41
C GLY A 179 5.93 -15.45 7.21
N ASN A 180 5.19 -15.21 6.14
CA ASN A 180 5.41 -15.85 4.85
C ASN A 180 6.34 -15.01 3.96
N CYS A 181 6.60 -15.45 2.72
CA CYS A 181 7.54 -14.76 1.83
C CYS A 181 7.20 -13.28 1.60
N ILE A 182 5.94 -12.95 1.31
CA ILE A 182 5.55 -11.57 1.02
C ILE A 182 5.57 -10.70 2.28
N GLU A 183 5.14 -11.23 3.43
CA GLU A 183 5.14 -10.53 4.72
C GLU A 183 6.56 -10.19 5.19
N LEU A 184 7.51 -11.13 5.05
CA LEU A 184 8.91 -10.90 5.37
C LEU A 184 9.58 -9.93 4.39
N THR A 185 9.20 -9.99 3.12
CA THR A 185 9.65 -9.04 2.10
C THR A 185 9.19 -7.62 2.44
N LEU A 186 7.92 -7.44 2.80
CA LEU A 186 7.35 -6.13 3.17
C LEU A 186 7.92 -5.60 4.49
N LEU A 187 8.18 -6.48 5.46
CA LEU A 187 8.86 -6.11 6.71
C LEU A 187 10.25 -5.57 6.41
N MET A 188 11.05 -6.28 5.61
CA MET A 188 12.40 -5.83 5.26
C MET A 188 12.36 -4.54 4.42
N ALA A 189 11.42 -4.43 3.46
CA ALA A 189 11.19 -3.21 2.70
C ALA A 189 10.88 -2.00 3.62
N SER A 190 10.07 -2.23 4.66
CA SER A 190 9.72 -1.18 5.63
C SER A 190 10.94 -0.69 6.41
N VAL A 191 11.87 -1.58 6.77
CA VAL A 191 13.10 -1.20 7.47
C VAL A 191 14.06 -0.46 6.53
N LEU A 192 14.18 -0.91 5.28
CA LEU A 192 15.01 -0.24 4.26
C LEU A 192 14.50 1.17 3.95
N GLU A 193 13.21 1.32 3.73
CA GLU A 193 12.56 2.62 3.50
C GLU A 193 12.77 3.56 4.69
N ALA A 194 12.72 3.04 5.94
CA ALA A 194 12.93 3.83 7.15
C ALA A 194 14.34 4.41 7.25
N VAL A 195 15.31 3.84 6.54
CA VAL A 195 16.71 4.32 6.48
C VAL A 195 17.08 4.91 5.12
N GLY A 196 16.10 5.14 4.24
CA GLY A 196 16.30 5.81 2.95
C GLY A 196 16.90 4.93 1.85
N ILE A 197 16.92 3.61 2.00
CA ILE A 197 17.41 2.69 0.97
C ILE A 197 16.26 2.21 0.09
N ASN A 198 16.33 2.50 -1.19
CA ASN A 198 15.32 2.14 -2.19
C ASN A 198 15.27 0.62 -2.40
N SER A 199 14.07 0.08 -2.38
CA SER A 199 13.84 -1.34 -2.62
C SER A 199 12.64 -1.58 -3.55
N GLY A 200 12.53 -2.79 -4.06
CA GLY A 200 11.41 -3.23 -4.88
C GLY A 200 10.95 -4.63 -4.51
N VAL A 201 9.65 -4.83 -4.40
CA VAL A 201 9.09 -6.16 -4.18
C VAL A 201 9.02 -6.89 -5.53
N VAL A 202 9.73 -8.00 -5.63
CA VAL A 202 9.70 -8.87 -6.80
C VAL A 202 8.74 -10.03 -6.55
N ILE A 203 7.73 -10.16 -7.41
CA ILE A 203 6.73 -11.20 -7.32
C ILE A 203 6.95 -12.21 -8.44
N MET A 204 7.12 -13.46 -8.06
CA MET A 204 7.18 -14.60 -8.95
C MET A 204 5.99 -15.53 -8.68
N ARG A 205 5.82 -16.52 -9.55
CA ARG A 205 4.80 -17.52 -9.33
C ARG A 205 5.04 -18.26 -7.99
N GLY A 206 4.11 -18.06 -7.06
CA GLY A 206 4.14 -18.69 -5.74
C GLY A 206 5.17 -18.16 -4.76
N HIS A 207 5.91 -17.09 -5.08
CA HIS A 207 6.93 -16.55 -4.20
C HIS A 207 7.08 -15.02 -4.36
N ALA A 208 7.53 -14.36 -3.28
CA ALA A 208 7.92 -12.96 -3.29
C ALA A 208 9.27 -12.78 -2.60
N PHE A 209 10.09 -11.86 -3.10
CA PHE A 209 11.37 -11.49 -2.49
C PHE A 209 11.69 -10.01 -2.76
N LEU A 210 12.73 -9.51 -2.11
CA LEU A 210 13.13 -8.12 -2.18
C LEU A 210 14.31 -7.93 -3.14
N GLY A 211 14.22 -6.95 -4.03
CA GLY A 211 15.34 -6.35 -4.72
C GLY A 211 15.74 -5.04 -4.03
N VAL A 212 17.03 -4.74 -3.98
CA VAL A 212 17.55 -3.50 -3.39
C VAL A 212 18.40 -2.78 -4.40
N TRP A 213 18.20 -1.47 -4.55
CA TRP A 213 19.04 -0.64 -5.40
C TRP A 213 20.34 -0.33 -4.68
N LEU A 214 21.46 -0.57 -5.35
CA LEU A 214 22.81 -0.29 -4.82
C LEU A 214 23.30 1.13 -5.15
N SER A 215 22.47 1.91 -5.85
CA SER A 215 22.68 3.32 -6.16
C SER A 215 21.37 4.09 -5.95
N GLU A 216 21.43 5.42 -5.87
CA GLU A 216 20.24 6.27 -5.71
C GLU A 216 19.26 6.16 -6.88
N VAL A 217 19.67 5.60 -8.01
CA VAL A 217 18.80 5.35 -9.16
C VAL A 217 17.79 4.25 -8.80
N CYS A 218 16.53 4.51 -9.05
CA CYS A 218 15.44 3.54 -8.84
C CYS A 218 14.51 3.50 -10.05
N TYR A 219 13.66 2.49 -10.11
CA TYR A 219 12.64 2.39 -11.15
C TYR A 219 11.57 3.45 -10.94
N ARG A 220 11.24 4.20 -12.01
CA ARG A 220 10.33 5.36 -11.90
C ARG A 220 8.85 5.02 -11.95
N GLN A 221 8.50 3.82 -12.38
CA GLN A 221 7.12 3.36 -12.44
C GLN A 221 6.80 2.52 -11.20
N SER A 222 5.55 2.55 -10.76
CA SER A 222 5.12 1.77 -9.60
C SER A 222 5.07 0.26 -9.85
N ILE A 223 5.08 -0.17 -11.11
CA ILE A 223 5.07 -1.57 -11.53
C ILE A 223 5.95 -1.75 -12.76
N CYS A 224 6.68 -2.87 -12.79
CA CYS A 224 7.40 -3.35 -13.94
C CYS A 224 7.04 -4.82 -14.16
N ASP A 225 6.56 -5.17 -15.34
CA ASP A 225 6.27 -6.55 -15.77
C ASP A 225 7.31 -7.09 -16.76
N ASP A 226 8.38 -6.32 -16.99
CA ASP A 226 9.49 -6.69 -17.87
C ASP A 226 10.66 -7.28 -17.07
N ALA A 227 10.77 -8.60 -17.06
CA ALA A 227 11.86 -9.31 -16.38
C ALA A 227 13.25 -8.93 -16.92
N SER A 228 13.35 -8.55 -18.21
CA SER A 228 14.64 -8.17 -18.81
C SER A 228 15.22 -6.89 -18.19
N PHE A 229 14.36 -6.03 -17.64
CA PHE A 229 14.79 -4.86 -16.91
C PHE A 229 15.57 -5.25 -15.63
N LEU A 230 15.06 -6.20 -14.86
CA LEU A 230 15.73 -6.67 -13.63
C LEU A 230 17.07 -7.37 -13.97
N GLU A 231 17.07 -8.23 -14.99
CA GLU A 231 18.30 -8.90 -15.45
C GLU A 231 19.37 -7.87 -15.83
N LYS A 232 18.98 -6.82 -16.55
CA LYS A 232 19.89 -5.74 -16.94
C LYS A 232 20.36 -4.94 -15.73
N ALA A 233 19.47 -4.57 -14.80
CA ALA A 233 19.84 -3.85 -13.60
C ALA A 233 20.85 -4.62 -12.75
N CYS A 234 20.66 -5.94 -12.59
CA CYS A 234 21.62 -6.82 -11.90
C CYS A 234 22.96 -6.89 -12.64
N SER A 235 22.95 -6.97 -13.98
CA SER A 235 24.18 -7.05 -14.79
C SER A 235 24.99 -5.77 -14.77
N ASP A 236 24.34 -4.63 -14.69
CA ASP A 236 24.97 -3.31 -14.65
C ASP A 236 25.47 -2.93 -13.24
N GLY A 237 25.26 -3.79 -12.23
CA GLY A 237 25.68 -3.57 -10.85
C GLY A 237 24.91 -2.45 -10.13
N ILE A 238 23.68 -2.18 -10.58
CA ILE A 238 22.80 -1.12 -10.04
C ILE A 238 21.90 -1.68 -8.93
N SER A 239 21.73 -3.00 -8.89
CA SER A 239 20.89 -3.70 -7.90
C SER A 239 21.57 -4.97 -7.38
#